data_e84c56d4b82eb3196502cb61c5723674
#
_entry.id   e84c56d4b82eb3196502cb61c5723674
#
_cell.length_a   1.000
_cell.length_b   1.000
_cell.length_c   1.000
_cell.angle_alpha   90.00
_cell.angle_beta   90.00
_cell.angle_gamma   90.00
#
_symmetry.space_group_name_H-M   'P 1'
#
loop_
_entity.id
_entity.type
_entity.pdbx_description
1 polymer ?
#
loop_
_entity_poly.entity_id
_entity_poly.type
_entity_poly.pdbx_seq_one_letter_code
_entity_poly.pdbx_strand_id
1 'polypeptide(L)'
;MEASTSSVIYTTKSKGQTTPSDVRVKFDHAYNRKKMASLEKDIEDIWKRRLAEIPSLFNGTKFRLHSVEEKGETLTLNMGITCYKDFQGTNLSEDVLSLQSRGLCDYDDSQAYMSDALGVGALVQTADDHIVLLFRSRNCGEETERWDRPGGHSEPKNLVGPIQSDEIDLLELKGDAVVEELFNSIVEEVISEVNIPADTLEQPGILGIQRSNLSGGKSNVEFLIKCKLKASEVESLYKQGCQAEAYESEKIVLLPMEKVLSAPSCDLDLWNKMTAGAKGLLSLYNIYRHRYIL
;
A
#
# COMPACT_ATOMS: atom_id res chain seq x y z
N MET A 1 -26.04 -7.03 0.08
CA MET A 1 -24.96 -6.10 -0.33
C MET A 1 -23.67 -6.71 0.20
N GLU A 2 -22.76 -7.10 -0.67
CA GLU A 2 -21.40 -7.50 -0.23
C GLU A 2 -20.76 -6.30 0.47
N ALA A 3 -20.15 -6.53 1.63
CA ALA A 3 -19.40 -5.49 2.32
C ALA A 3 -18.27 -5.00 1.40
N SER A 4 -18.09 -3.68 1.32
CA SER A 4 -17.03 -3.09 0.52
C SER A 4 -15.66 -3.65 1.00
N THR A 5 -14.84 -4.13 0.07
CA THR A 5 -13.52 -4.69 0.40
C THR A 5 -12.50 -3.62 0.80
N SER A 6 -12.78 -2.35 0.52
CA SER A 6 -11.96 -1.21 0.90
C SER A 6 -12.81 0.02 1.23
N SER A 7 -12.26 0.93 2.01
CA SER A 7 -12.84 2.23 2.33
C SER A 7 -11.84 3.35 2.00
N VAL A 8 -12.34 4.43 1.41
CA VAL A 8 -11.54 5.61 1.07
C VAL A 8 -11.47 6.53 2.29
N ILE A 9 -10.26 6.91 2.72
CA ILE A 9 -10.02 7.84 3.84
C ILE A 9 -9.51 9.20 3.39
N TYR A 10 -8.96 9.30 2.19
CA TYR A 10 -8.55 10.56 1.58
C TYR A 10 -8.66 10.49 0.06
N THR A 11 -9.07 11.58 -0.57
CA THR A 11 -9.00 11.78 -2.04
C THR A 11 -8.38 13.13 -2.33
N THR A 12 -7.48 13.20 -3.31
CA THR A 12 -6.90 14.47 -3.74
C THR A 12 -7.99 15.50 -4.08
N LYS A 13 -7.78 16.75 -3.66
CA LYS A 13 -8.70 17.88 -3.92
C LYS A 13 -8.16 18.86 -4.96
N SER A 14 -6.89 18.76 -5.33
CA SER A 14 -6.29 19.62 -6.34
C SER A 14 -6.65 19.14 -7.74
N LYS A 15 -6.70 20.07 -8.72
CA LYS A 15 -6.93 19.75 -10.15
C LYS A 15 -5.80 18.89 -10.75
N GLY A 16 -4.67 18.82 -10.04
CA GLY A 16 -3.60 17.87 -10.29
C GLY A 16 -3.62 16.76 -9.25
N GLN A 17 -2.63 15.91 -9.30
CA GLN A 17 -2.34 14.93 -8.26
C GLN A 17 -1.70 15.65 -7.07
N THR A 18 -1.86 15.12 -5.84
CA THR A 18 -1.11 15.60 -4.69
C THR A 18 0.38 15.23 -4.86
N THR A 19 1.24 16.24 -4.90
CA THR A 19 2.69 16.11 -5.15
C THR A 19 3.48 16.11 -3.83
N PRO A 20 4.78 15.79 -3.82
CA PRO A 20 5.58 15.83 -2.59
C PRO A 20 5.51 17.17 -1.86
N SER A 21 5.43 18.29 -2.58
CA SER A 21 5.32 19.64 -1.98
C SER A 21 4.05 19.87 -1.18
N ASP A 22 3.00 19.10 -1.46
CA ASP A 22 1.69 19.22 -0.83
C ASP A 22 1.54 18.31 0.39
N VAL A 23 2.53 17.42 0.64
CA VAL A 23 2.49 16.43 1.72
C VAL A 23 3.38 16.86 2.87
N ARG A 24 2.92 16.60 4.08
CA ARG A 24 3.69 16.74 5.33
C ARG A 24 3.56 15.47 6.14
N VAL A 25 4.61 15.12 6.88
CA VAL A 25 4.59 13.99 7.81
C VAL A 25 4.87 14.50 9.22
N LYS A 26 4.08 14.03 10.18
CA LYS A 26 4.29 14.22 11.60
C LYS A 26 4.47 12.88 12.28
N PHE A 27 5.52 12.75 13.07
CA PHE A 27 5.76 11.57 13.91
C PHE A 27 5.47 11.86 15.36
N ASP A 28 4.83 10.89 16.03
CA ASP A 28 4.66 10.88 17.48
C ASP A 28 4.53 9.44 17.96
N HIS A 29 5.08 9.12 19.14
CA HIS A 29 4.90 7.83 19.78
C HIS A 29 3.41 7.53 20.08
N ALA A 30 2.58 8.56 20.24
CA ALA A 30 1.13 8.41 20.38
C ALA A 30 0.48 7.80 19.13
N TYR A 31 1.12 7.91 17.97
CA TYR A 31 0.66 7.35 16.69
C TYR A 31 1.07 5.89 16.49
N ASN A 32 1.87 5.31 17.37
CA ASN A 32 2.13 3.88 17.41
C ASN A 32 0.88 3.12 17.87
N ARG A 33 0.79 1.83 17.54
CA ARG A 33 -0.27 0.98 18.07
C ARG A 33 -0.22 0.94 19.61
N LYS A 34 -1.37 0.78 20.23
CA LYS A 34 -1.45 0.55 21.68
C LYS A 34 -0.99 -0.87 22.00
N LYS A 35 -0.31 -1.02 23.11
CA LYS A 35 0.20 -2.31 23.58
C LYS A 35 -0.70 -2.87 24.70
N MET A 36 -0.83 -4.18 24.72
CA MET A 36 -1.54 -4.94 25.76
C MET A 36 -0.79 -6.23 26.00
N ALA A 37 -0.49 -6.56 27.27
CA ALA A 37 0.39 -7.67 27.62
C ALA A 37 -0.03 -9.03 27.00
N SER A 38 -1.34 -9.34 26.94
CA SER A 38 -1.82 -10.54 26.29
C SER A 38 -1.56 -10.52 24.78
N LEU A 39 -1.84 -9.39 24.11
CA LEU A 39 -1.62 -9.25 22.68
C LEU A 39 -0.13 -9.35 22.31
N GLU A 40 0.77 -8.75 23.10
CA GLU A 40 2.22 -8.85 22.84
C GLU A 40 2.70 -10.32 22.90
N LYS A 41 2.13 -11.12 23.83
CA LYS A 41 2.41 -12.55 23.90
C LYS A 41 1.87 -13.29 22.68
N ASP A 42 0.64 -13.01 22.26
CA ASP A 42 0.01 -13.65 21.12
C ASP A 42 0.78 -13.33 19.81
N ILE A 43 1.22 -12.07 19.62
CA ILE A 43 2.08 -11.66 18.52
C ILE A 43 3.37 -12.47 18.49
N GLU A 44 4.02 -12.63 19.65
CA GLU A 44 5.27 -13.39 19.76
C GLU A 44 5.07 -14.89 19.42
N ASP A 45 3.98 -15.48 19.87
CA ASP A 45 3.66 -16.88 19.62
C ASP A 45 3.27 -17.11 18.14
N ILE A 46 2.54 -16.17 17.51
CA ILE A 46 2.27 -16.18 16.07
C ILE A 46 3.58 -16.08 15.28
N TRP A 47 4.46 -15.14 15.65
CA TRP A 47 5.73 -14.93 14.96
C TRP A 47 6.63 -16.17 15.01
N LYS A 48 6.74 -16.83 16.16
CA LYS A 48 7.50 -18.09 16.31
C LYS A 48 6.97 -19.20 15.40
N ARG A 49 5.64 -19.34 15.31
CA ARG A 49 5.03 -20.31 14.39
C ARG A 49 5.37 -19.99 12.93
N ARG A 50 5.25 -18.71 12.52
CA ARG A 50 5.57 -18.29 11.16
C ARG A 50 7.03 -18.51 10.81
N LEU A 51 7.96 -18.24 11.74
CA LEU A 51 9.39 -18.53 11.54
C LEU A 51 9.68 -20.04 11.44
N ALA A 52 8.93 -20.87 12.15
CA ALA A 52 9.06 -22.33 12.00
C ALA A 52 8.59 -22.85 10.64
N GLU A 53 7.55 -22.24 10.06
CA GLU A 53 7.04 -22.53 8.73
C GLU A 53 7.94 -21.96 7.61
N ILE A 54 8.40 -20.74 7.78
CA ILE A 54 9.19 -19.98 6.80
C ILE A 54 10.42 -19.38 7.52
N PRO A 55 11.53 -20.13 7.64
CA PRO A 55 12.72 -19.67 8.36
C PRO A 55 13.39 -18.41 7.81
N SER A 56 13.12 -18.07 6.55
CA SER A 56 13.65 -16.89 5.86
C SER A 56 12.84 -15.61 6.13
N LEU A 57 11.75 -15.66 6.91
CA LEU A 57 10.99 -14.48 7.24
C LEU A 57 11.84 -13.46 8.00
N PHE A 58 11.75 -12.22 7.58
CA PHE A 58 12.43 -11.08 8.20
C PHE A 58 11.44 -10.11 8.82
N ASN A 59 11.72 -9.68 10.06
CA ASN A 59 10.92 -8.67 10.73
C ASN A 59 11.34 -7.26 10.32
N GLY A 60 10.94 -6.85 9.11
CA GLY A 60 11.22 -5.49 8.60
C GLY A 60 10.40 -4.42 9.31
N THR A 61 11.05 -3.26 9.57
CA THR A 61 10.37 -2.06 10.07
C THR A 61 9.44 -1.48 9.00
N LYS A 62 8.32 -0.92 9.43
CA LYS A 62 7.32 -0.30 8.55
C LYS A 62 6.85 1.03 9.14
N PHE A 63 6.45 1.94 8.29
CA PHE A 63 5.66 3.09 8.74
C PHE A 63 4.23 2.65 9.08
N ARG A 64 3.65 3.28 10.11
CA ARG A 64 2.25 3.12 10.48
C ARG A 64 1.50 4.40 10.17
N LEU A 65 0.39 4.32 9.43
CA LEU A 65 -0.49 5.47 9.28
C LEU A 65 -1.54 5.47 10.39
N HIS A 66 -1.47 6.46 11.27
CA HIS A 66 -2.47 6.65 12.33
C HIS A 66 -3.69 7.41 11.81
N SER A 67 -3.47 8.58 11.22
CA SER A 67 -4.54 9.43 10.71
C SER A 67 -4.03 10.39 9.62
N VAL A 68 -4.97 11.03 8.93
CA VAL A 68 -4.68 12.07 7.95
C VAL A 68 -5.40 13.37 8.34
N GLU A 69 -4.76 14.51 8.06
CA GLU A 69 -5.34 15.83 8.24
C GLU A 69 -5.22 16.60 6.92
N GLU A 70 -6.26 17.33 6.57
CA GLU A 70 -6.25 18.21 5.41
C GLU A 70 -6.39 19.66 5.82
N LYS A 71 -5.51 20.51 5.30
CA LYS A 71 -5.61 21.96 5.48
C LYS A 71 -5.31 22.66 4.16
N GLY A 72 -6.36 23.17 3.51
CA GLY A 72 -6.24 23.67 2.14
C GLY A 72 -5.84 22.56 1.18
N GLU A 73 -4.73 22.73 0.48
CA GLU A 73 -4.16 21.73 -0.42
C GLU A 73 -3.12 20.83 0.27
N THR A 74 -2.79 21.11 1.53
CA THR A 74 -1.78 20.33 2.28
C THR A 74 -2.41 19.10 2.90
N LEU A 75 -1.85 17.94 2.58
CA LEU A 75 -2.11 16.65 3.20
C LEU A 75 -1.07 16.39 4.30
N THR A 76 -1.49 16.22 5.54
CA THR A 76 -0.62 15.81 6.63
C THR A 76 -0.89 14.36 7.01
N LEU A 77 0.17 13.54 7.01
CA LEU A 77 0.16 12.15 7.46
C LEU A 77 0.68 12.08 8.90
N ASN A 78 -0.16 11.67 9.84
CA ASN A 78 0.23 11.43 11.21
C ASN A 78 0.71 9.98 11.31
N MET A 79 2.00 9.77 11.54
CA MET A 79 2.65 8.48 11.37
C MET A 79 3.36 8.02 12.64
N GLY A 80 3.31 6.72 12.87
CA GLY A 80 4.12 6.00 13.85
C GLY A 80 4.99 4.97 13.15
N ILE A 81 5.63 4.13 13.97
CA ILE A 81 6.47 3.01 13.54
C ILE A 81 5.82 1.70 13.96
N THR A 82 5.96 0.71 13.10
CA THR A 82 5.54 -0.67 13.32
C THR A 82 6.52 -1.64 12.68
N CYS A 83 6.20 -2.93 12.65
CA CYS A 83 7.03 -3.94 12.01
C CYS A 83 6.18 -5.08 11.44
N TYR A 84 6.80 -5.91 10.61
CA TYR A 84 6.13 -7.03 9.95
C TYR A 84 5.61 -8.08 10.95
N LYS A 85 6.33 -8.31 12.05
CA LYS A 85 5.87 -9.19 13.14
C LYS A 85 4.55 -8.71 13.74
N ASP A 86 4.45 -7.42 14.04
CA ASP A 86 3.22 -6.82 14.57
C ASP A 86 2.08 -6.93 13.57
N PHE A 87 2.37 -6.73 12.27
CA PHE A 87 1.38 -6.87 11.22
C PHE A 87 0.83 -8.30 11.10
N GLN A 88 1.70 -9.31 11.18
CA GLN A 88 1.29 -10.71 11.21
C GLN A 88 0.43 -11.05 12.43
N GLY A 89 0.76 -10.48 13.59
CA GLY A 89 0.08 -10.77 14.86
C GLY A 89 -1.16 -9.92 15.12
N THR A 90 -1.45 -8.92 14.29
CA THR A 90 -2.63 -8.04 14.46
C THR A 90 -3.51 -8.02 13.21
N ASN A 91 -3.10 -7.34 12.13
CA ASN A 91 -3.91 -7.18 10.93
C ASN A 91 -4.21 -8.50 10.20
N LEU A 92 -3.27 -9.46 10.22
CA LEU A 92 -3.44 -10.78 9.62
C LEU A 92 -3.78 -11.88 10.62
N SER A 93 -4.04 -11.52 11.89
CA SER A 93 -4.45 -12.45 12.92
C SER A 93 -5.89 -12.93 12.70
N GLU A 94 -6.18 -14.16 13.10
CA GLU A 94 -7.55 -14.68 13.18
C GLU A 94 -8.42 -13.87 14.15
N ASP A 95 -7.81 -13.20 15.13
CA ASP A 95 -8.47 -12.37 16.14
C ASP A 95 -8.69 -10.91 15.71
N VAL A 96 -8.43 -10.55 14.45
CA VAL A 96 -8.49 -9.18 13.93
C VAL A 96 -9.78 -8.44 14.30
N LEU A 97 -10.94 -9.08 14.17
CA LEU A 97 -12.23 -8.46 14.50
C LEU A 97 -12.40 -8.21 15.99
N SER A 98 -11.87 -9.11 16.82
CA SER A 98 -11.87 -8.96 18.29
C SER A 98 -10.97 -7.80 18.72
N LEU A 99 -9.77 -7.69 18.12
CA LEU A 99 -8.85 -6.60 18.36
C LEU A 99 -9.43 -5.24 17.94
N GLN A 100 -10.10 -5.18 16.80
CA GLN A 100 -10.78 -3.98 16.32
C GLN A 100 -11.93 -3.57 17.24
N SER A 101 -12.76 -4.52 17.67
CA SER A 101 -13.86 -4.28 18.61
C SER A 101 -13.35 -3.76 19.94
N ARG A 102 -12.24 -4.32 20.43
CA ARG A 102 -11.61 -3.91 21.67
C ARG A 102 -10.98 -2.51 21.54
N GLY A 103 -10.30 -2.23 20.44
CA GLY A 103 -9.74 -0.90 20.16
C GLY A 103 -10.82 0.18 20.19
N LEU A 104 -11.98 -0.12 19.60
CA LEU A 104 -13.13 0.76 19.61
C LEU A 104 -13.66 0.98 21.04
N CYS A 105 -13.73 -0.08 21.86
CA CYS A 105 -14.19 0.01 23.24
C CYS A 105 -13.23 0.81 24.12
N ASP A 106 -11.91 0.55 24.03
CA ASP A 106 -10.89 1.07 24.94
C ASP A 106 -10.45 2.49 24.55
N TYR A 107 -10.51 2.86 23.24
CA TYR A 107 -9.90 4.08 22.70
C TYR A 107 -10.79 4.84 21.71
N ASP A 108 -12.01 4.39 21.44
CA ASP A 108 -12.89 4.89 20.36
C ASP A 108 -12.20 4.85 18.98
N ASP A 109 -11.26 3.91 18.81
CA ASP A 109 -10.48 3.70 17.59
C ASP A 109 -10.30 2.20 17.33
N SER A 110 -10.97 1.67 16.32
CA SER A 110 -10.86 0.26 15.93
C SER A 110 -9.44 -0.15 15.51
N GLN A 111 -8.60 0.81 15.14
CA GLN A 111 -7.23 0.56 14.72
C GLN A 111 -6.21 0.74 15.86
N ALA A 112 -6.66 1.05 17.09
CA ALA A 112 -5.77 1.35 18.20
C ALA A 112 -4.74 0.25 18.48
N TYR A 113 -5.13 -1.01 18.39
CA TYR A 113 -4.26 -2.16 18.60
C TYR A 113 -3.61 -2.72 17.34
N MET A 114 -3.97 -2.19 16.15
CA MET A 114 -3.52 -2.70 14.86
C MET A 114 -2.17 -2.13 14.46
N SER A 115 -1.34 -2.96 13.83
CA SER A 115 -0.05 -2.54 13.28
C SER A 115 -0.20 -1.51 12.16
N ASP A 116 -1.19 -1.68 11.28
CA ASP A 116 -1.51 -0.77 10.18
C ASP A 116 -0.29 -0.36 9.35
N ALA A 117 0.53 -1.35 9.00
CA ALA A 117 1.69 -1.13 8.15
C ALA A 117 1.27 -0.43 6.85
N LEU A 118 1.80 0.78 6.62
CA LEU A 118 1.46 1.61 5.47
C LEU A 118 2.00 1.01 4.17
N GLY A 119 1.09 0.67 3.26
CA GLY A 119 1.42 0.25 1.91
C GLY A 119 1.45 1.42 0.92
N VAL A 120 2.11 1.19 -0.21
CA VAL A 120 2.08 2.05 -1.40
C VAL A 120 1.61 1.24 -2.59
N GLY A 121 0.87 1.85 -3.51
CA GLY A 121 0.43 1.20 -4.74
C GLY A 121 0.28 2.19 -5.88
N ALA A 122 0.49 1.75 -7.12
CA ALA A 122 0.42 2.61 -8.28
C ALA A 122 -0.53 2.11 -9.37
N LEU A 123 -1.37 3.02 -9.85
CA LEU A 123 -1.96 2.91 -11.17
C LEU A 123 -0.90 3.38 -12.18
N VAL A 124 -0.26 2.43 -12.87
CA VAL A 124 0.68 2.72 -13.95
C VAL A 124 -0.11 2.77 -15.26
N GLN A 125 -0.19 3.98 -15.83
CA GLN A 125 -0.90 4.26 -17.09
C GLN A 125 0.10 4.40 -18.24
N THR A 126 0.01 3.52 -19.23
CA THR A 126 0.88 3.55 -20.42
C THR A 126 0.50 4.68 -21.39
N ALA A 127 1.41 4.99 -22.32
CA ALA A 127 1.21 6.03 -23.34
C ALA A 127 -0.01 5.77 -24.27
N ASP A 128 -0.45 4.53 -24.40
CA ASP A 128 -1.62 4.10 -25.19
C ASP A 128 -2.81 3.70 -24.30
N ASP A 129 -2.88 4.29 -23.09
CA ASP A 129 -4.01 4.24 -22.15
C ASP A 129 -4.37 2.83 -21.66
N HIS A 130 -3.34 2.05 -21.32
CA HIS A 130 -3.50 0.76 -20.65
C HIS A 130 -3.03 0.85 -19.19
N ILE A 131 -3.62 0.03 -18.34
CA ILE A 131 -3.23 -0.15 -16.92
C ILE A 131 -2.43 -1.42 -16.77
N VAL A 132 -1.35 -1.37 -16.00
CA VAL A 132 -0.54 -2.52 -15.60
C VAL A 132 -1.21 -3.23 -14.42
N LEU A 133 -1.47 -4.53 -14.57
CA LEU A 133 -1.88 -5.42 -13.49
C LEU A 133 -0.97 -6.65 -13.46
N LEU A 134 -0.61 -7.06 -12.25
CA LEU A 134 0.24 -8.22 -11.95
C LEU A 134 -0.59 -9.32 -11.28
N PHE A 135 -0.41 -10.56 -11.69
CA PHE A 135 -1.04 -11.70 -11.03
C PHE A 135 -0.11 -12.20 -9.93
N ARG A 136 -0.51 -11.98 -8.68
CA ARG A 136 0.29 -12.28 -7.48
C ARG A 136 0.59 -13.76 -7.38
N SER A 137 1.85 -14.10 -7.12
CA SER A 137 2.28 -15.45 -6.91
C SER A 137 1.82 -16.02 -5.56
N ARG A 138 1.93 -17.33 -5.39
CA ARG A 138 1.68 -18.01 -4.11
C ARG A 138 2.72 -17.69 -3.03
N ASN A 139 3.83 -17.05 -3.41
CA ASN A 139 4.90 -16.67 -2.49
C ASN A 139 4.62 -15.33 -1.79
N CYS A 140 3.61 -14.59 -2.22
CA CYS A 140 3.22 -13.34 -1.57
C CYS A 140 2.60 -13.58 -0.19
N GLY A 141 2.76 -12.61 0.72
CA GLY A 141 2.25 -12.70 2.09
C GLY A 141 0.74 -12.56 2.24
N GLU A 142 0.06 -11.92 1.27
CA GLU A 142 -1.36 -11.58 1.30
C GLU A 142 -2.00 -11.75 -0.08
N GLU A 143 -3.32 -12.02 -0.13
CA GLU A 143 -4.18 -12.02 -1.33
C GLU A 143 -3.52 -12.68 -2.57
N THR A 144 -2.94 -13.87 -2.40
CA THR A 144 -2.29 -14.63 -3.48
C THR A 144 -3.28 -15.02 -4.57
N GLU A 145 -2.75 -15.30 -5.79
CA GLU A 145 -3.54 -15.74 -6.95
C GLU A 145 -4.64 -14.72 -7.35
N ARG A 146 -4.34 -13.42 -7.19
CA ARG A 146 -5.22 -12.32 -7.57
C ARG A 146 -4.49 -11.29 -8.42
N TRP A 147 -5.24 -10.53 -9.18
CA TRP A 147 -4.74 -9.38 -9.91
C TRP A 147 -4.55 -8.18 -8.98
N ASP A 148 -3.38 -7.61 -9.01
CA ASP A 148 -3.02 -6.44 -8.21
C ASP A 148 -2.35 -5.37 -9.07
N ARG A 149 -2.26 -4.16 -8.53
CA ARG A 149 -1.41 -3.10 -9.08
C ARG A 149 0.01 -3.26 -8.53
N PRO A 150 1.04 -2.72 -9.21
CA PRO A 150 2.38 -2.61 -8.64
C PRO A 150 2.35 -1.90 -7.29
N GLY A 151 3.11 -2.41 -6.32
CA GLY A 151 3.18 -1.80 -5.00
C GLY A 151 3.72 -2.68 -3.89
N GLY A 152 4.14 -2.03 -2.82
CA GLY A 152 4.75 -2.65 -1.66
C GLY A 152 4.70 -1.77 -0.43
N HIS A 153 5.86 -1.48 0.18
CA HIS A 153 5.94 -0.71 1.42
C HIS A 153 7.12 0.26 1.40
N SER A 154 6.84 1.50 1.75
CA SER A 154 7.91 2.42 2.17
C SER A 154 8.45 1.99 3.54
N GLU A 155 9.77 1.98 3.71
CA GLU A 155 10.40 1.39 4.88
C GLU A 155 11.35 2.36 5.61
N PRO A 156 11.20 2.51 6.94
CA PRO A 156 12.10 3.32 7.76
C PRO A 156 13.58 2.98 7.57
N LYS A 157 13.90 1.69 7.32
CA LYS A 157 15.29 1.23 7.12
C LYS A 157 16.03 1.98 6.00
N ASN A 158 15.33 2.49 5.01
CA ASN A 158 15.91 3.25 3.89
C ASN A 158 16.42 4.63 4.34
N LEU A 159 15.94 5.14 5.49
CA LEU A 159 16.31 6.43 6.05
C LEU A 159 17.30 6.31 7.23
N VAL A 160 17.08 5.33 8.11
CA VAL A 160 17.84 5.20 9.36
C VAL A 160 18.64 3.90 9.46
N GLY A 161 18.65 3.10 8.40
CA GLY A 161 19.37 1.83 8.36
C GLY A 161 18.55 0.66 8.99
N PRO A 162 19.14 -0.56 8.98
CA PRO A 162 18.46 -1.78 9.38
C PRO A 162 18.44 -1.95 10.91
N ILE A 163 17.64 -1.14 11.61
CA ILE A 163 17.43 -1.20 13.06
C ILE A 163 16.03 -1.71 13.41
N GLN A 164 15.83 -2.15 14.64
CA GLN A 164 14.51 -2.63 15.10
C GLN A 164 13.54 -1.46 15.29
N SER A 165 12.24 -1.74 15.20
CA SER A 165 11.20 -0.69 15.26
C SER A 165 11.15 0.07 16.59
N ASP A 166 11.55 -0.55 17.69
CA ASP A 166 11.62 0.05 19.03
C ASP A 166 12.94 0.81 19.29
N GLU A 167 13.93 0.65 18.41
CA GLU A 167 15.21 1.37 18.46
C GLU A 167 15.20 2.65 17.60
N ILE A 168 14.16 2.86 16.77
CA ILE A 168 14.06 4.03 15.92
C ILE A 168 13.76 5.28 16.75
N ASP A 169 14.69 6.25 16.75
CA ASP A 169 14.40 7.57 17.28
C ASP A 169 13.57 8.37 16.27
N LEU A 170 12.32 8.70 16.63
CA LEU A 170 11.42 9.46 15.76
C LEU A 170 11.96 10.86 15.42
N LEU A 171 12.89 11.41 16.22
CA LEU A 171 13.53 12.71 15.94
C LEU A 171 14.51 12.64 14.77
N GLU A 172 15.02 11.46 14.44
CA GLU A 172 15.88 11.24 13.28
C GLU A 172 15.08 11.15 11.96
N LEU A 173 13.79 10.83 12.04
CA LEU A 173 12.90 10.75 10.88
C LEU A 173 12.40 12.14 10.49
N LYS A 174 13.12 12.79 9.59
CA LYS A 174 12.73 14.09 9.04
C LYS A 174 11.53 13.92 8.11
N GLY A 175 10.46 14.66 8.36
CA GLY A 175 9.21 14.55 7.61
C GLY A 175 9.39 14.67 6.09
N ASP A 176 10.22 15.59 5.62
CA ASP A 176 10.47 15.75 4.18
C ASP A 176 11.20 14.54 3.58
N ALA A 177 12.16 13.94 4.29
CA ALA A 177 12.84 12.72 3.84
C ALA A 177 11.87 11.52 3.78
N VAL A 178 10.91 11.44 4.69
CA VAL A 178 9.88 10.41 4.65
C VAL A 178 8.89 10.63 3.51
N VAL A 179 8.57 11.88 3.18
CA VAL A 179 7.78 12.19 1.97
C VAL A 179 8.53 11.73 0.72
N GLU A 180 9.82 12.06 0.59
CA GLU A 180 10.65 11.59 -0.52
C GLU A 180 10.68 10.06 -0.60
N GLU A 181 10.87 9.39 0.54
CA GLU A 181 10.86 7.92 0.63
C GLU A 181 9.53 7.32 0.15
N LEU A 182 8.37 7.87 0.53
CA LEU A 182 7.07 7.42 0.06
C LEU A 182 6.92 7.48 -1.47
N PHE A 183 7.42 8.56 -2.07
CA PHE A 183 7.34 8.75 -3.52
C PHE A 183 8.40 7.94 -4.28
N ASN A 184 9.59 7.75 -3.71
CA ASN A 184 10.64 6.94 -4.31
C ASN A 184 10.30 5.45 -4.22
N SER A 185 9.80 4.98 -3.08
CA SER A 185 9.47 3.57 -2.90
C SER A 185 8.46 3.08 -3.93
N ILE A 186 7.44 3.86 -4.28
CA ILE A 186 6.48 3.41 -5.30
C ILE A 186 7.09 3.36 -6.71
N VAL A 187 8.06 4.21 -7.03
CA VAL A 187 8.81 4.11 -8.29
C VAL A 187 9.69 2.86 -8.30
N GLU A 188 10.36 2.58 -7.18
CA GLU A 188 11.20 1.39 -7.02
C GLU A 188 10.37 0.11 -7.12
N GLU A 189 9.16 0.06 -6.55
CA GLU A 189 8.25 -1.09 -6.69
C GLU A 189 7.85 -1.31 -8.17
N VAL A 190 7.52 -0.24 -8.91
CA VAL A 190 7.22 -0.37 -10.34
C VAL A 190 8.41 -0.91 -11.13
N ILE A 191 9.64 -0.49 -10.79
CA ILE A 191 10.85 -0.97 -11.46
C ILE A 191 11.11 -2.43 -11.08
N SER A 192 11.08 -2.77 -9.80
CA SER A 192 11.45 -4.09 -9.28
C SER A 192 10.44 -5.18 -9.61
N GLU A 193 9.14 -4.84 -9.78
CA GLU A 193 8.10 -5.79 -10.15
C GLU A 193 7.84 -5.88 -11.66
N VAL A 194 7.98 -4.76 -12.41
CA VAL A 194 7.58 -4.69 -13.83
C VAL A 194 8.76 -4.55 -14.80
N ASN A 195 9.94 -4.11 -14.31
CA ASN A 195 11.14 -3.82 -15.12
C ASN A 195 10.98 -2.59 -16.03
N ILE A 196 10.15 -1.60 -15.66
CA ILE A 196 10.02 -0.35 -16.39
C ILE A 196 11.18 0.59 -16.00
N PRO A 197 11.95 1.14 -16.97
CA PRO A 197 13.02 2.09 -16.66
C PRO A 197 12.49 3.38 -16.02
N ALA A 198 13.16 3.88 -14.98
CA ALA A 198 12.75 5.06 -14.21
C ALA A 198 12.57 6.32 -15.07
N ASP A 199 13.42 6.53 -16.08
CA ASP A 199 13.38 7.71 -16.97
C ASP A 199 12.18 7.72 -17.92
N THR A 200 11.46 6.60 -18.01
CA THR A 200 10.20 6.48 -18.76
C THR A 200 8.96 6.74 -17.91
N LEU A 201 9.11 6.83 -16.58
CA LEU A 201 8.04 7.14 -15.64
C LEU A 201 7.98 8.65 -15.39
N GLU A 202 6.77 9.21 -15.37
CA GLU A 202 6.55 10.57 -14.88
C GLU A 202 6.53 10.57 -13.35
N GLN A 203 6.68 11.76 -12.75
CA GLN A 203 6.62 11.90 -11.29
C GLN A 203 5.31 11.35 -10.74
N PRO A 204 5.34 10.47 -9.73
CA PRO A 204 4.13 9.97 -9.08
C PRO A 204 3.31 11.11 -8.48
N GLY A 205 2.00 10.96 -8.52
CA GLY A 205 1.10 11.83 -7.77
C GLY A 205 0.08 11.02 -6.98
N ILE A 206 -0.18 11.41 -5.74
CA ILE A 206 -1.14 10.72 -4.88
C ILE A 206 -2.56 10.99 -5.39
N LEU A 207 -3.31 9.93 -5.66
CA LEU A 207 -4.75 9.95 -5.95
C LEU A 207 -5.57 10.00 -4.65
N GLY A 208 -5.10 9.29 -3.64
CA GLY A 208 -5.79 9.18 -2.37
C GLY A 208 -5.18 8.12 -1.46
N ILE A 209 -5.86 7.87 -0.35
CA ILE A 209 -5.51 6.86 0.64
C ILE A 209 -6.75 6.01 0.91
N GLN A 210 -6.58 4.71 0.90
CA GLN A 210 -7.65 3.76 1.17
C GLN A 210 -7.24 2.77 2.27
N ARG A 211 -8.22 2.16 2.92
CA ARG A 211 -8.05 1.03 3.85
C ARG A 211 -8.58 -0.26 3.25
N SER A 212 -7.80 -1.34 3.35
CA SER A 212 -8.23 -2.68 3.01
C SER A 212 -8.97 -3.32 4.19
N ASN A 213 -10.25 -3.58 4.03
CA ASN A 213 -11.03 -4.28 5.05
C ASN A 213 -10.65 -5.77 5.16
N LEU A 214 -10.05 -6.34 4.10
CA LEU A 214 -9.58 -7.73 4.09
C LEU A 214 -8.27 -7.92 4.87
N SER A 215 -7.47 -6.85 4.99
CA SER A 215 -6.21 -6.84 5.77
C SER A 215 -6.40 -6.04 7.08
N GLY A 216 -7.51 -6.23 7.76
CA GLY A 216 -7.77 -5.63 9.08
C GLY A 216 -7.69 -4.10 9.14
N GLY A 217 -7.98 -3.40 8.06
CA GLY A 217 -7.90 -1.93 8.00
C GLY A 217 -6.55 -1.36 7.59
N LYS A 218 -5.62 -2.18 7.07
CA LYS A 218 -4.33 -1.71 6.51
C LYS A 218 -4.55 -0.58 5.52
N SER A 219 -3.83 0.53 5.73
CA SER A 219 -3.88 1.69 4.85
C SER A 219 -2.88 1.60 3.71
N ASN A 220 -3.27 2.11 2.52
CA ASN A 220 -2.38 2.24 1.37
C ASN A 220 -2.49 3.66 0.80
N VAL A 221 -1.34 4.27 0.50
CA VAL A 221 -1.25 5.46 -0.33
C VAL A 221 -1.26 5.01 -1.79
N GLU A 222 -2.21 5.51 -2.56
CA GLU A 222 -2.41 5.09 -3.94
C GLU A 222 -2.02 6.22 -4.89
N PHE A 223 -1.13 5.89 -5.84
CA PHE A 223 -0.53 6.82 -6.78
C PHE A 223 -1.04 6.62 -8.20
N LEU A 224 -0.97 7.68 -9.00
CA LEU A 224 -1.00 7.60 -10.46
C LEU A 224 0.41 7.89 -10.98
N ILE A 225 0.92 7.00 -11.82
CA ILE A 225 2.19 7.14 -12.52
C ILE A 225 1.93 6.98 -14.02
N LYS A 226 2.23 8.01 -14.79
CA LYS A 226 2.18 7.92 -16.26
C LYS A 226 3.50 7.36 -16.77
N CYS A 227 3.40 6.42 -17.70
CA CYS A 227 4.53 5.79 -18.36
C CYS A 227 4.57 6.20 -19.82
N LYS A 228 5.73 6.64 -20.31
CA LYS A 228 5.95 7.05 -21.71
C LYS A 228 5.94 5.88 -22.70
N LEU A 229 6.04 4.64 -22.20
CA LEU A 229 6.03 3.43 -22.99
C LEU A 229 4.60 2.98 -23.31
N LYS A 230 4.42 2.31 -24.44
CA LYS A 230 3.16 1.64 -24.79
C LYS A 230 3.05 0.30 -24.06
N ALA A 231 1.83 -0.21 -23.98
CA ALA A 231 1.55 -1.52 -23.35
C ALA A 231 2.43 -2.65 -23.89
N SER A 232 2.63 -2.73 -25.21
CA SER A 232 3.48 -3.78 -25.81
C SER A 232 4.95 -3.69 -25.43
N GLU A 233 5.46 -2.49 -25.18
CA GLU A 233 6.84 -2.25 -24.74
C GLU A 233 7.01 -2.67 -23.28
N VAL A 234 6.05 -2.30 -22.41
CA VAL A 234 6.02 -2.71 -21.00
C VAL A 234 5.94 -4.24 -20.88
N GLU A 235 5.05 -4.88 -21.66
CA GLU A 235 4.93 -6.34 -21.67
C GLU A 235 6.24 -7.03 -22.10
N SER A 236 6.94 -6.44 -23.06
CA SER A 236 8.25 -6.93 -23.54
C SER A 236 9.32 -6.83 -22.47
N LEU A 237 9.36 -5.72 -21.70
CA LEU A 237 10.28 -5.52 -20.58
C LEU A 237 10.02 -6.53 -19.44
N TYR A 238 8.76 -6.73 -19.07
CA TYR A 238 8.40 -7.73 -18.07
C TYR A 238 8.83 -9.14 -18.47
N LYS A 239 8.61 -9.53 -19.74
CA LYS A 239 8.98 -10.86 -20.26
C LYS A 239 10.49 -11.12 -20.31
N GLN A 240 11.34 -10.11 -20.19
CA GLN A 240 12.79 -10.29 -20.07
C GLN A 240 13.19 -10.97 -18.75
N GLY A 241 12.35 -10.91 -17.71
CA GLY A 241 12.59 -11.56 -16.43
C GLY A 241 13.75 -10.97 -15.63
N CYS A 242 14.10 -9.69 -15.86
CA CYS A 242 15.21 -9.01 -15.20
C CYS A 242 14.78 -8.19 -13.96
N GLN A 243 13.49 -8.17 -13.64
CA GLN A 243 12.96 -7.49 -12.47
C GLN A 243 13.45 -8.17 -11.18
N ALA A 244 13.84 -7.34 -10.19
CA ALA A 244 14.42 -7.81 -8.94
C ALA A 244 13.44 -8.68 -8.13
N GLU A 245 12.14 -8.40 -8.24
CA GLU A 245 11.05 -9.09 -7.51
C GLU A 245 10.20 -9.96 -8.44
N ALA A 246 10.84 -10.56 -9.47
CA ALA A 246 10.17 -11.46 -10.43
C ALA A 246 9.40 -12.62 -9.78
N TYR A 247 9.73 -12.97 -8.54
CA TYR A 247 9.09 -14.05 -7.79
C TYR A 247 7.72 -13.66 -7.20
N GLU A 248 7.40 -12.36 -7.12
CA GLU A 248 6.16 -11.88 -6.54
C GLU A 248 4.97 -11.95 -7.49
N SER A 249 5.22 -11.98 -8.80
CA SER A 249 4.16 -12.11 -9.79
C SER A 249 4.44 -13.23 -10.79
N GLU A 250 3.37 -13.93 -11.21
CA GLU A 250 3.44 -14.98 -12.21
C GLU A 250 3.14 -14.49 -13.63
N LYS A 251 2.38 -13.43 -13.72
CA LYS A 251 1.88 -12.90 -15.01
C LYS A 251 1.67 -11.38 -14.92
N ILE A 252 1.82 -10.76 -16.06
CA ILE A 252 1.40 -9.38 -16.29
C ILE A 252 0.24 -9.35 -17.28
N VAL A 253 -0.67 -8.41 -17.09
CA VAL A 253 -1.66 -8.04 -18.10
C VAL A 253 -1.73 -6.53 -18.21
N LEU A 254 -1.80 -6.02 -19.43
CA LEU A 254 -2.04 -4.62 -19.71
C LEU A 254 -3.42 -4.50 -20.36
N LEU A 255 -4.35 -3.88 -19.64
CA LEU A 255 -5.73 -3.76 -20.06
C LEU A 255 -6.08 -2.30 -20.37
N PRO A 256 -6.86 -2.04 -21.44
CA PRO A 256 -7.37 -0.71 -21.68
C PRO A 256 -8.05 -0.13 -20.45
N MET A 257 -7.76 1.12 -20.13
CA MET A 257 -8.28 1.82 -18.94
C MET A 257 -9.80 1.67 -18.81
N GLU A 258 -10.54 1.91 -19.91
CA GLU A 258 -12.01 1.82 -19.92
C GLU A 258 -12.51 0.42 -19.58
N LYS A 259 -11.81 -0.63 -20.02
CA LYS A 259 -12.18 -2.01 -19.69
C LYS A 259 -12.06 -2.27 -18.19
N VAL A 260 -10.99 -1.79 -17.57
CA VAL A 260 -10.75 -2.00 -16.14
C VAL A 260 -11.72 -1.18 -15.29
N LEU A 261 -11.99 0.06 -15.66
CA LEU A 261 -12.94 0.92 -14.96
C LEU A 261 -14.39 0.42 -15.06
N SER A 262 -14.75 -0.24 -16.16
CA SER A 262 -16.08 -0.85 -16.32
C SER A 262 -16.20 -2.25 -15.72
N ALA A 263 -15.11 -2.87 -15.27
CA ALA A 263 -15.11 -4.24 -14.76
C ALA A 263 -16.14 -4.51 -13.65
N PRO A 264 -16.39 -3.60 -12.69
CA PRO A 264 -17.43 -3.83 -11.67
C PRO A 264 -18.82 -4.15 -12.22
N SER A 265 -19.14 -3.67 -13.41
CA SER A 265 -20.44 -3.87 -14.06
C SER A 265 -20.41 -4.76 -15.30
N CYS A 266 -19.27 -4.88 -15.96
CA CYS A 266 -19.15 -5.54 -17.29
C CYS A 266 -18.26 -6.79 -17.27
N ASP A 267 -17.37 -6.96 -16.29
CA ASP A 267 -16.45 -8.10 -16.18
C ASP A 267 -16.26 -8.50 -14.71
N LEU A 268 -17.30 -9.09 -14.14
CA LEU A 268 -17.30 -9.51 -12.73
C LEU A 268 -16.22 -10.55 -12.41
N ASP A 269 -15.80 -11.38 -13.38
CA ASP A 269 -14.72 -12.36 -13.17
C ASP A 269 -13.39 -11.65 -12.92
N LEU A 270 -13.04 -10.67 -13.74
CA LEU A 270 -11.86 -9.83 -13.54
C LEU A 270 -11.95 -9.08 -12.20
N TRP A 271 -13.10 -8.43 -11.92
CA TRP A 271 -13.29 -7.67 -10.70
C TRP A 271 -13.14 -8.54 -9.44
N ASN A 272 -13.76 -9.73 -9.43
CA ASN A 272 -13.73 -10.62 -8.28
C ASN A 272 -12.33 -11.22 -8.04
N LYS A 273 -11.52 -11.31 -9.07
CA LYS A 273 -10.11 -11.77 -9.00
C LYS A 273 -9.12 -10.65 -8.67
N MET A 274 -9.56 -9.41 -8.47
CA MET A 274 -8.70 -8.33 -8.02
C MET A 274 -8.54 -8.33 -6.50
N THR A 275 -7.37 -7.86 -6.03
CA THR A 275 -7.12 -7.57 -4.62
C THR A 275 -7.97 -6.41 -4.10
N ALA A 276 -8.11 -6.28 -2.79
CA ALA A 276 -8.73 -5.11 -2.18
C ALA A 276 -7.98 -3.82 -2.52
N GLY A 277 -6.63 -3.90 -2.60
CA GLY A 277 -5.76 -2.79 -2.99
C GLY A 277 -6.06 -2.29 -4.40
N ALA A 278 -6.09 -3.18 -5.39
CA ALA A 278 -6.42 -2.83 -6.77
C ALA A 278 -7.82 -2.23 -6.91
N LYS A 279 -8.84 -2.82 -6.24
CA LYS A 279 -10.22 -2.28 -6.24
C LYS A 279 -10.30 -0.89 -5.63
N GLY A 280 -9.60 -0.66 -4.52
CA GLY A 280 -9.54 0.65 -3.85
C GLY A 280 -8.88 1.71 -4.72
N LEU A 281 -7.75 1.39 -5.36
CA LEU A 281 -7.08 2.27 -6.31
C LEU A 281 -7.97 2.65 -7.48
N LEU A 282 -8.66 1.69 -8.10
CA LEU A 282 -9.57 1.97 -9.22
C LEU A 282 -10.75 2.85 -8.78
N SER A 283 -11.25 2.67 -7.57
CA SER A 283 -12.29 3.52 -7.00
C SER A 283 -11.80 4.96 -6.83
N LEU A 284 -10.58 5.16 -6.30
CA LEU A 284 -9.93 6.47 -6.17
C LEU A 284 -9.70 7.13 -7.54
N TYR A 285 -9.18 6.38 -8.52
CA TYR A 285 -8.98 6.90 -9.87
C TYR A 285 -10.30 7.30 -10.52
N ASN A 286 -11.36 6.53 -10.32
CA ASN A 286 -12.69 6.87 -10.84
C ASN A 286 -13.23 8.17 -10.24
N ILE A 287 -13.05 8.38 -8.92
CA ILE A 287 -13.38 9.65 -8.26
C ILE A 287 -12.57 10.82 -8.85
N TYR A 288 -11.25 10.62 -9.01
CA TYR A 288 -10.35 11.62 -9.59
C TYR A 288 -10.76 11.99 -11.02
N ARG A 289 -11.01 10.98 -11.87
CA ARG A 289 -11.41 11.15 -13.26
C ARG A 289 -12.70 11.97 -13.39
N HIS A 290 -13.73 11.64 -12.59
CA HIS A 290 -15.00 12.36 -12.62
C HIS A 290 -14.89 13.81 -12.13
N ARG A 291 -13.92 14.12 -11.28
CA ARG A 291 -13.73 15.50 -10.81
C ARG A 291 -12.91 16.38 -11.74
N TYR A 292 -11.94 15.80 -12.44
CA TYR A 292 -10.87 16.59 -13.05
C TYR A 292 -10.61 16.30 -14.53
N ILE A 293 -11.12 15.20 -15.07
CA ILE A 293 -10.87 14.79 -16.46
C ILE A 293 -12.16 14.86 -17.30
N LEU A 294 -13.28 14.39 -16.78
CA LEU A 294 -14.61 14.43 -17.43
C LEU A 294 -15.38 15.67 -16.99
#